data_087c4c2ffd39ac77d08f637fdf58a0ff
#
_entry.id   087c4c2ffd39ac77d08f637fdf58a0ff
#
_cell.length_a   1.000
_cell.length_b   1.000
_cell.length_c   1.000
_cell.angle_alpha   90.00
_cell.angle_beta   90.00
_cell.angle_gamma   90.00
#
_symmetry.space_group_name_H-M   'P 1'
#
loop_
_entity.id
_entity.type
_entity.pdbx_description
1 polymer ?
#
loop_
_entity_poly.entity_id
_entity_poly.type
_entity_poly.pdbx_seq_one_letter_code
_entity_poly.pdbx_strand_id
1 'polypeptide(L)'
;MCKTRPIPPKDLRFVIGKGRSRAPGCPHFLIHTGRVIQATTILSVRHQDRTVMAGDGQVTLGNTVLKQSAKKIRRLYNDSILAGFAGSAADSFALFSRFEAKLEQYRGNLERSAVELARDWRTDRLLRRLEAMLIVADKRATFLLSGTGDLIEPDDGIVAVGSGGPFAMAAARALVRHSQLDARQIATEAMGIAADICIYTNPNLTIEEL
;
A
#
# COMPACT_ATOMS: atom_id res chain seq x y z
N MET A 1 -31.35 -20.62 38.54
CA MET A 1 -32.16 -20.53 37.30
C MET A 1 -32.40 -19.06 37.01
N CYS A 2 -31.56 -18.44 36.21
CA CYS A 2 -31.68 -17.03 35.86
C CYS A 2 -32.30 -16.96 34.45
N LYS A 3 -33.54 -16.44 34.37
CA LYS A 3 -34.29 -16.28 33.12
C LYS A 3 -33.81 -15.01 32.42
N THR A 4 -33.10 -15.12 31.30
CA THR A 4 -32.78 -14.01 30.39
C THR A 4 -34.03 -13.67 29.59
N ARG A 5 -34.46 -12.39 29.67
CA ARG A 5 -35.52 -11.81 28.84
C ARG A 5 -34.93 -11.40 27.48
N PRO A 6 -35.62 -11.61 26.36
CA PRO A 6 -35.20 -11.12 25.05
C PRO A 6 -35.40 -9.62 24.94
N ILE A 7 -34.41 -8.92 24.31
CA ILE A 7 -34.46 -7.51 23.99
C ILE A 7 -35.27 -7.33 22.70
N PRO A 8 -36.24 -6.39 22.65
CA PRO A 8 -37.00 -6.12 21.42
C PRO A 8 -36.19 -5.32 20.41
N PRO A 9 -36.43 -5.46 19.10
CA PRO A 9 -35.76 -4.70 18.07
C PRO A 9 -36.14 -3.21 18.16
N LYS A 10 -35.13 -2.33 18.25
CA LYS A 10 -35.35 -0.88 18.17
C LYS A 10 -35.46 -0.47 16.72
N ASP A 11 -36.63 -0.04 16.31
CA ASP A 11 -36.89 0.62 15.05
C ASP A 11 -36.00 1.87 14.90
N LEU A 12 -35.06 1.82 13.96
CA LEU A 12 -34.32 3.01 13.51
C LEU A 12 -35.23 3.82 12.57
N ARG A 13 -36.00 4.77 13.12
CA ARG A 13 -36.69 5.77 12.29
C ARG A 13 -35.69 6.89 11.95
N PHE A 14 -35.34 6.97 10.68
CA PHE A 14 -34.68 8.16 10.14
C PHE A 14 -35.63 9.34 10.19
N VAL A 15 -35.35 10.31 11.06
CA VAL A 15 -36.08 11.59 11.12
C VAL A 15 -35.46 12.53 10.08
N ILE A 16 -36.13 12.74 8.96
CA ILE A 16 -35.78 13.79 8.00
C ILE A 16 -36.35 15.11 8.54
N GLY A 17 -35.50 15.90 9.19
CA GLY A 17 -35.84 17.24 9.62
C GLY A 17 -35.85 18.22 8.45
N LYS A 18 -37.04 18.73 8.06
CA LYS A 18 -37.16 19.90 7.20
C LYS A 18 -36.86 21.14 8.06
N GLY A 19 -35.71 21.78 7.87
CA GLY A 19 -35.36 23.04 8.48
C GLY A 19 -34.62 23.94 7.51
N ARG A 20 -35.32 24.95 6.98
CA ARG A 20 -34.70 26.06 6.23
C ARG A 20 -33.96 26.97 7.21
N SER A 21 -32.66 27.19 7.00
CA SER A 21 -32.07 28.51 7.29
C SER A 21 -30.77 28.66 6.47
N ARG A 22 -30.74 29.69 5.62
CA ARG A 22 -29.55 30.16 4.91
C ARG A 22 -28.61 30.82 5.89
N ALA A 23 -27.39 30.29 6.05
CA ALA A 23 -26.26 31.01 6.61
C ALA A 23 -25.30 31.38 5.48
N PRO A 24 -24.82 32.65 5.40
CA PRO A 24 -23.87 33.08 4.41
C PRO A 24 -22.44 32.71 4.86
N GLY A 25 -21.64 32.15 3.96
CA GLY A 25 -20.18 32.11 4.12
C GLY A 25 -19.52 30.79 4.51
N CYS A 26 -19.91 29.66 3.93
CA CYS A 26 -18.99 28.54 3.86
C CYS A 26 -18.04 28.75 2.68
N PRO A 27 -16.70 28.73 2.90
CA PRO A 27 -15.77 28.71 1.79
C PRO A 27 -16.02 27.45 0.98
N HIS A 28 -16.23 27.61 -0.33
CA HIS A 28 -16.26 26.51 -1.27
C HIS A 28 -14.96 25.71 -1.11
N PHE A 29 -15.07 24.59 -0.45
CA PHE A 29 -14.08 23.54 -0.51
C PHE A 29 -14.10 23.06 -1.98
N LEU A 30 -13.20 23.62 -2.78
CA LEU A 30 -12.92 23.13 -4.14
C LEU A 30 -12.45 21.69 -3.99
N ILE A 31 -13.40 20.77 -4.09
CA ILE A 31 -13.08 19.36 -4.33
C ILE A 31 -12.39 19.37 -5.70
N HIS A 32 -11.08 19.28 -5.69
CA HIS A 32 -10.31 18.97 -6.89
C HIS A 32 -10.75 17.58 -7.32
N THR A 33 -11.74 17.53 -8.21
CA THR A 33 -12.13 16.31 -8.92
C THR A 33 -11.14 16.02 -10.03
N GLY A 34 -9.83 16.04 -9.74
CA GLY A 34 -8.84 15.37 -10.55
C GLY A 34 -9.15 13.88 -10.48
N ARG A 35 -9.43 13.25 -11.62
CA ARG A 35 -9.55 11.79 -11.72
C ARG A 35 -8.19 11.18 -11.38
N VAL A 36 -7.98 10.93 -10.10
CA VAL A 36 -6.77 10.28 -9.59
C VAL A 36 -6.89 8.80 -9.95
N ILE A 37 -5.88 8.27 -10.63
CA ILE A 37 -5.73 6.81 -10.78
C ILE A 37 -5.41 6.31 -9.39
N GLN A 38 -6.40 5.72 -8.74
CA GLN A 38 -6.27 5.06 -7.44
C GLN A 38 -6.46 3.59 -7.69
N ALA A 39 -5.58 2.80 -7.24
CA ALA A 39 -5.75 1.38 -6.95
C ALA A 39 -4.37 0.75 -6.90
N THR A 40 -3.93 0.52 -5.74
CA THR A 40 -2.74 -0.31 -5.52
C THR A 40 -2.71 -0.66 -4.05
N THR A 41 -2.47 -1.91 -3.76
CA THR A 41 -2.07 -2.34 -2.42
C THR A 41 -0.83 -3.20 -2.57
N ILE A 42 0.23 -2.79 -1.89
CA ILE A 42 1.46 -3.59 -1.76
C ILE A 42 1.68 -3.81 -0.28
N LEU A 43 2.00 -5.04 0.07
CA LEU A 43 2.38 -5.47 1.41
C LEU A 43 3.74 -6.17 1.33
N SER A 44 4.66 -5.81 2.20
CA SER A 44 5.90 -6.57 2.45
C SER A 44 5.88 -7.09 3.88
N VAL A 45 6.19 -8.37 4.03
CA VAL A 45 6.28 -9.08 5.31
C VAL A 45 7.63 -9.77 5.38
N ARG A 46 8.43 -9.44 6.40
CA ARG A 46 9.63 -10.19 6.75
C ARG A 46 9.37 -10.94 8.06
N HIS A 47 9.34 -12.26 7.97
CA HIS A 47 9.02 -13.15 9.09
C HIS A 47 9.72 -14.49 8.92
N GLN A 48 10.32 -15.04 9.99
CA GLN A 48 11.03 -16.32 10.00
C GLN A 48 12.08 -16.45 8.88
N ASP A 49 12.96 -15.44 8.78
CA ASP A 49 14.04 -15.34 7.78
C ASP A 49 13.60 -15.33 6.31
N ARG A 50 12.31 -15.11 6.04
CA ARG A 50 11.75 -14.95 4.71
C ARG A 50 11.23 -13.55 4.51
N THR A 51 11.49 -13.00 3.33
CA THR A 51 10.94 -11.72 2.90
C THR A 51 9.96 -11.98 1.77
N VAL A 52 8.70 -11.64 1.98
CA VAL A 52 7.62 -11.82 1.02
C VAL A 52 7.02 -10.47 0.68
N MET A 53 6.80 -10.20 -0.59
CA MET A 53 6.09 -9.04 -1.07
C MET A 53 4.86 -9.48 -1.86
N ALA A 54 3.69 -8.98 -1.49
CA ALA A 54 2.42 -9.24 -2.14
C ALA A 54 1.82 -7.95 -2.69
N GLY A 55 1.28 -8.00 -3.89
CA GLY A 55 0.59 -6.89 -4.53
C GLY A 55 -0.68 -7.34 -5.20
N ASP A 56 -1.74 -6.52 -5.11
CA ASP A 56 -2.98 -6.75 -5.84
C ASP A 56 -2.85 -6.39 -7.33
N GLY A 57 -3.77 -6.89 -8.15
CA GLY A 57 -3.78 -6.67 -9.59
C GLY A 57 -4.66 -5.52 -10.08
N GLN A 58 -5.38 -4.81 -9.21
CA GLN A 58 -6.40 -3.84 -9.63
C GLN A 58 -5.79 -2.51 -10.08
N VAL A 59 -6.29 -1.98 -11.20
CA VAL A 59 -6.08 -0.60 -11.65
C VAL A 59 -7.43 0.04 -11.84
N THR A 60 -7.67 1.17 -11.17
CA THR A 60 -8.96 1.86 -11.15
C THR A 60 -8.79 3.32 -11.59
N LEU A 61 -9.71 3.83 -12.38
CA LEU A 61 -9.82 5.22 -12.76
C LEU A 61 -11.14 5.78 -12.20
N GLY A 62 -11.05 6.58 -11.14
CA GLY A 62 -12.23 6.99 -10.38
C GLY A 62 -12.97 5.76 -9.83
N ASN A 63 -14.20 5.54 -10.26
CA ASN A 63 -15.04 4.41 -9.82
C ASN A 63 -15.05 3.23 -10.81
N THR A 64 -14.16 3.22 -11.82
CA THR A 64 -14.15 2.20 -12.87
C THR A 64 -12.88 1.36 -12.79
N VAL A 65 -13.02 0.04 -12.68
CA VAL A 65 -11.88 -0.90 -12.73
C VAL A 65 -11.47 -1.06 -14.19
N LEU A 66 -10.24 -0.67 -14.52
CA LEU A 66 -9.68 -0.77 -15.86
C LEU A 66 -8.91 -2.08 -16.09
N LYS A 67 -8.28 -2.62 -15.05
CA LYS A 67 -7.48 -3.85 -15.11
C LYS A 67 -7.50 -4.55 -13.76
N GLN A 68 -7.49 -5.89 -13.79
CA GLN A 68 -7.54 -6.71 -12.59
C GLN A 68 -6.29 -7.57 -12.36
N SER A 69 -5.31 -7.52 -13.26
CA SER A 69 -4.13 -8.39 -13.26
C SER A 69 -2.83 -7.62 -13.54
N ALA A 70 -2.72 -6.41 -12.99
CA ALA A 70 -1.50 -5.62 -13.12
C ALA A 70 -0.40 -6.20 -12.22
N LYS A 71 0.82 -6.29 -12.76
CA LYS A 71 2.00 -6.66 -11.97
C LYS A 71 2.63 -5.40 -11.40
N LYS A 72 2.61 -5.26 -10.08
CA LYS A 72 3.08 -4.09 -9.34
C LYS A 72 4.35 -4.36 -8.54
N ILE A 73 4.87 -5.59 -8.62
CA ILE A 73 6.09 -6.03 -7.97
C ILE A 73 7.08 -6.44 -9.07
N ARG A 74 8.35 -6.12 -8.86
CA ARG A 74 9.46 -6.51 -9.72
C ARG A 74 10.60 -7.07 -8.89
N ARG A 75 11.32 -8.02 -9.49
CA ARG A 75 12.63 -8.46 -9.03
C ARG A 75 13.69 -7.60 -9.70
N LEU A 76 14.63 -7.13 -8.93
CA LEU A 76 15.71 -6.27 -9.36
C LEU A 76 17.05 -6.88 -8.95
N TYR A 77 18.13 -6.42 -9.58
CA TYR A 77 19.51 -6.77 -9.27
C TYR A 77 19.73 -8.29 -9.07
N ASN A 78 19.75 -9.04 -10.18
CA ASN A 78 19.92 -10.50 -10.19
C ASN A 78 18.90 -11.24 -9.29
N ASP A 79 17.65 -10.79 -9.31
CA ASP A 79 16.53 -11.36 -8.53
C ASP A 79 16.71 -11.33 -7.00
N SER A 80 17.68 -10.56 -6.50
CA SER A 80 18.00 -10.49 -5.07
C SER A 80 17.23 -9.41 -4.31
N ILE A 81 16.53 -8.52 -5.01
CA ILE A 81 15.78 -7.40 -4.44
C ILE A 81 14.37 -7.40 -5.00
N LEU A 82 13.39 -7.26 -4.12
CA LEU A 82 11.98 -7.02 -4.47
C LEU A 82 11.69 -5.53 -4.42
N ALA A 83 10.95 -5.04 -5.40
CA ALA A 83 10.47 -3.68 -5.43
C ALA A 83 8.99 -3.65 -5.80
N GLY A 84 8.17 -3.03 -4.95
CA GLY A 84 6.73 -2.85 -5.14
C GLY A 84 6.36 -1.37 -5.04
N PHE A 85 5.42 -0.92 -5.87
CA PHE A 85 5.05 0.49 -5.89
C PHE A 85 3.54 0.70 -5.77
N ALA A 86 3.16 1.84 -5.19
CA ALA A 86 1.80 2.36 -5.19
C ALA A 86 1.80 3.80 -5.72
N GLY A 87 0.93 4.07 -6.70
CA GLY A 87 0.83 5.37 -7.37
C GLY A 87 0.51 5.24 -8.85
N SER A 88 0.81 6.29 -9.63
CA SER A 88 0.59 6.27 -11.07
C SER A 88 1.55 5.31 -11.78
N ALA A 89 1.09 4.63 -12.82
CA ALA A 89 1.90 3.68 -13.59
C ALA A 89 3.12 4.37 -14.24
N ALA A 90 2.96 5.58 -14.75
CA ALA A 90 4.04 6.34 -15.39
C ALA A 90 5.14 6.71 -14.38
N ASP A 91 4.75 7.17 -13.20
CA ASP A 91 5.66 7.54 -12.12
C ASP A 91 6.45 6.34 -11.61
N SER A 92 5.78 5.19 -11.58
CA SER A 92 6.37 3.92 -11.15
C SER A 92 7.52 3.47 -12.05
N PHE A 93 7.35 3.56 -13.37
CA PHE A 93 8.41 3.20 -14.31
C PHE A 93 9.65 4.08 -14.15
N ALA A 94 9.46 5.39 -13.97
CA ALA A 94 10.55 6.33 -13.74
C ALA A 94 11.32 6.00 -12.46
N LEU A 95 10.61 5.67 -11.37
CA LEU A 95 11.22 5.29 -10.09
C LEU A 95 11.97 3.97 -10.17
N PHE A 96 11.39 2.94 -10.81
CA PHE A 96 12.08 1.67 -10.98
C PHE A 96 13.38 1.83 -11.75
N SER A 97 13.39 2.50 -12.90
CA SER A 97 14.60 2.71 -13.69
C SER A 97 15.68 3.48 -12.93
N ARG A 98 15.29 4.48 -12.13
CA ARG A 98 16.23 5.20 -11.28
C ARG A 98 16.77 4.34 -10.15
N PHE A 99 15.92 3.52 -9.54
CA PHE A 99 16.35 2.64 -8.47
C PHE A 99 17.29 1.53 -8.99
N GLU A 100 16.98 0.94 -10.15
CA GLU A 100 17.88 -0.02 -10.83
C GLU A 100 19.26 0.59 -11.08
N ALA A 101 19.32 1.82 -11.59
CA ALA A 101 20.60 2.51 -11.79
C ALA A 101 21.39 2.71 -10.48
N LYS A 102 20.69 3.01 -9.36
CA LYS A 102 21.34 3.09 -8.04
C LYS A 102 21.83 1.73 -7.55
N LEU A 103 21.06 0.66 -7.76
CA LEU A 103 21.48 -0.69 -7.41
C LEU A 103 22.73 -1.12 -8.17
N GLU A 104 22.81 -0.83 -9.47
CA GLU A 104 24.01 -1.07 -10.26
C GLU A 104 25.19 -0.25 -9.76
N GLN A 105 24.99 1.06 -9.52
CA GLN A 105 26.02 1.97 -9.02
C GLN A 105 26.60 1.53 -7.67
N TYR A 106 25.75 1.00 -6.78
CA TYR A 106 26.15 0.60 -5.42
C TYR A 106 26.24 -0.91 -5.24
N ARG A 107 26.35 -1.67 -6.35
CA ARG A 107 26.61 -3.11 -6.38
C ARG A 107 25.62 -3.91 -5.54
N GLY A 108 24.32 -3.58 -5.66
CA GLY A 108 23.24 -4.27 -4.96
C GLY A 108 23.10 -3.93 -3.47
N ASN A 109 23.81 -2.91 -2.97
CA ASN A 109 23.61 -2.45 -1.59
C ASN A 109 22.26 -1.73 -1.50
N LEU A 110 21.25 -2.43 -0.94
CA LEU A 110 19.87 -1.97 -0.86
C LEU A 110 19.75 -0.65 -0.09
N GLU A 111 20.30 -0.61 1.13
CA GLU A 111 20.22 0.56 2.02
C GLU A 111 20.80 1.80 1.36
N ARG A 112 22.03 1.70 0.85
CA ARG A 112 22.69 2.83 0.19
C ARG A 112 21.94 3.28 -1.05
N SER A 113 21.45 2.36 -1.86
CA SER A 113 20.67 2.67 -3.05
C SER A 113 19.36 3.38 -2.70
N ALA A 114 18.69 2.95 -1.62
CA ALA A 114 17.46 3.57 -1.13
C ALA A 114 17.71 4.99 -0.60
N VAL A 115 18.77 5.20 0.19
CA VAL A 115 19.17 6.53 0.70
C VAL A 115 19.45 7.49 -0.45
N GLU A 116 20.22 7.05 -1.45
CA GLU A 116 20.57 7.90 -2.58
C GLU A 116 19.38 8.19 -3.50
N LEU A 117 18.45 7.23 -3.67
CA LEU A 117 17.20 7.50 -4.38
C LEU A 117 16.32 8.51 -3.61
N ALA A 118 16.17 8.36 -2.30
CA ALA A 118 15.42 9.29 -1.46
C ALA A 118 16.00 10.71 -1.53
N ARG A 119 17.34 10.84 -1.53
CA ARG A 119 18.02 12.12 -1.72
C ARG A 119 17.72 12.75 -3.08
N ASP A 120 17.83 11.97 -4.17
CA ASP A 120 17.50 12.41 -5.51
C ASP A 120 16.02 12.82 -5.60
N TRP A 121 15.12 12.03 -5.00
CA TRP A 121 13.68 12.31 -4.98
C TRP A 121 13.37 13.66 -4.31
N ARG A 122 14.07 13.96 -3.22
CA ARG A 122 13.91 15.21 -2.48
C ARG A 122 14.47 16.42 -3.23
N THR A 123 15.53 16.28 -4.02
CA THR A 123 16.25 17.37 -4.67
C THR A 123 15.83 17.63 -6.11
N ASP A 124 15.40 16.59 -6.84
CA ASP A 124 14.98 16.70 -8.24
C ASP A 124 13.54 17.25 -8.31
N ARG A 125 13.36 18.36 -9.03
CA ARG A 125 12.05 19.02 -9.22
C ARG A 125 11.03 18.15 -9.95
N LEU A 126 11.46 17.25 -10.83
CA LEU A 126 10.58 16.34 -11.57
C LEU A 126 10.12 15.22 -10.66
N LEU A 127 11.02 14.62 -9.89
CA LEU A 127 10.71 13.54 -8.97
C LEU A 127 9.77 13.98 -7.84
N ARG A 128 9.94 15.20 -7.33
CA ARG A 128 9.07 15.78 -6.26
C ARG A 128 7.60 15.90 -6.65
N ARG A 129 7.26 15.81 -7.93
CA ARG A 129 5.89 15.85 -8.43
C ARG A 129 5.25 14.46 -8.51
N LEU A 130 6.04 13.41 -8.30
CA LEU A 130 5.54 12.05 -8.36
C LEU A 130 4.74 11.73 -7.10
N GLU A 131 3.47 11.40 -7.30
CA GLU A 131 2.61 10.88 -6.24
C GLU A 131 2.73 9.37 -6.20
N ALA A 132 3.83 8.88 -5.65
CA ALA A 132 4.11 7.45 -5.57
C ALA A 132 4.79 7.10 -4.24
N MET A 133 4.65 5.84 -3.87
CA MET A 133 5.37 5.20 -2.77
C MET A 133 6.02 3.93 -3.31
N LEU A 134 7.24 3.65 -2.85
CA LEU A 134 8.02 2.50 -3.25
C LEU A 134 8.42 1.69 -2.01
N ILE A 135 8.12 0.41 -2.00
CA ILE A 135 8.69 -0.53 -1.02
C ILE A 135 9.79 -1.31 -1.73
N VAL A 136 10.96 -1.38 -1.10
CA VAL A 136 12.08 -2.18 -1.56
C VAL A 136 12.56 -3.09 -0.44
N ALA A 137 12.87 -4.35 -0.76
CA ALA A 137 13.25 -5.33 0.23
C ALA A 137 14.29 -6.31 -0.32
N ASP A 138 15.21 -6.71 0.53
CA ASP A 138 16.07 -7.88 0.35
C ASP A 138 15.86 -8.88 1.50
N LYS A 139 16.74 -9.85 1.65
CA LYS A 139 16.67 -10.83 2.76
C LYS A 139 16.92 -10.23 4.15
N ARG A 140 17.47 -9.02 4.23
CA ARG A 140 17.95 -8.41 5.50
C ARG A 140 17.13 -7.21 5.93
N ALA A 141 16.72 -6.38 4.97
CA ALA A 141 16.09 -5.09 5.23
C ALA A 141 14.89 -4.84 4.32
N THR A 142 13.98 -4.02 4.78
CA THR A 142 12.83 -3.52 4.03
C THR A 142 12.74 -2.02 4.22
N PHE A 143 12.61 -1.26 3.13
CA PHE A 143 12.49 0.19 3.18
C PHE A 143 11.25 0.65 2.44
N LEU A 144 10.58 1.64 3.01
CA LEU A 144 9.56 2.44 2.37
C LEU A 144 10.15 3.79 1.96
N LEU A 145 10.00 4.14 0.69
CA LEU A 145 10.32 5.46 0.16
C LEU A 145 9.02 6.18 -0.23
N SER A 146 8.87 7.41 0.21
CA SER A 146 7.71 8.25 -0.12
C SER A 146 8.05 9.33 -1.16
N GLY A 147 7.02 9.89 -1.81
CA GLY A 147 7.17 11.00 -2.76
C GLY A 147 7.72 12.29 -2.15
N THR A 148 7.72 12.42 -0.83
CA THR A 148 8.33 13.52 -0.09
C THR A 148 9.82 13.33 0.16
N GLY A 149 10.37 12.15 -0.20
CA GLY A 149 11.77 11.78 0.01
C GLY A 149 12.04 11.21 1.40
N ASP A 150 11.00 10.72 2.10
CA ASP A 150 11.18 10.02 3.36
C ASP A 150 11.65 8.59 3.07
N LEU A 151 12.55 8.10 3.93
CA LEU A 151 13.01 6.73 3.94
C LEU A 151 12.73 6.15 5.33
N ILE A 152 11.92 5.10 5.37
CA ILE A 152 11.47 4.48 6.61
C ILE A 152 11.79 2.98 6.56
N GLU A 153 12.48 2.49 7.57
CA GLU A 153 12.61 1.06 7.85
C GLU A 153 11.57 0.68 8.92
N PRO A 154 10.66 -0.29 8.66
CA PRO A 154 9.67 -0.70 9.65
C PRO A 154 10.31 -1.53 10.77
N ASP A 155 10.01 -1.22 12.03
CA ASP A 155 10.59 -1.90 13.21
C ASP A 155 10.25 -3.39 13.26
N ASP A 156 9.08 -3.78 12.75
CA ASP A 156 8.56 -5.14 12.80
C ASP A 156 8.71 -5.91 11.47
N GLY A 157 9.40 -5.33 10.48
CA GLY A 157 9.58 -5.92 9.16
C GLY A 157 8.31 -5.96 8.31
N ILE A 158 7.22 -5.27 8.73
CA ILE A 158 5.94 -5.23 8.02
C ILE A 158 5.64 -3.81 7.56
N VAL A 159 5.45 -3.65 6.26
CA VAL A 159 5.05 -2.36 5.68
C VAL A 159 4.08 -2.58 4.53
N ALA A 160 3.10 -1.70 4.42
CA ALA A 160 2.18 -1.71 3.29
C ALA A 160 1.90 -0.30 2.79
N VAL A 161 1.63 -0.18 1.49
CA VAL A 161 1.32 1.08 0.83
C VAL A 161 0.10 0.95 -0.09
N GLY A 162 -0.47 2.09 -0.41
CA GLY A 162 -1.65 2.19 -1.26
C GLY A 162 -2.96 2.12 -0.51
N SER A 163 -4.08 2.08 -1.24
CA SER A 163 -5.43 2.26 -0.69
C SER A 163 -5.83 1.19 0.33
N GLY A 164 -5.48 -0.08 0.08
CA GLY A 164 -5.71 -1.19 1.02
C GLY A 164 -4.56 -1.39 2.02
N GLY A 165 -3.47 -0.61 1.93
CA GLY A 165 -2.28 -0.76 2.75
C GLY A 165 -2.54 -0.81 4.25
N PRO A 166 -3.30 0.12 4.84
CA PRO A 166 -3.62 0.11 6.27
C PRO A 166 -4.32 -1.18 6.73
N PHE A 167 -5.22 -1.74 5.91
CA PHE A 167 -5.93 -2.98 6.22
C PHE A 167 -5.01 -4.19 6.14
N ALA A 168 -4.22 -4.29 5.07
CA ALA A 168 -3.22 -5.35 4.90
C ALA A 168 -2.18 -5.33 6.02
N MET A 169 -1.66 -4.15 6.39
CA MET A 169 -0.68 -4.00 7.45
C MET A 169 -1.25 -4.39 8.82
N ALA A 170 -2.46 -3.96 9.15
CA ALA A 170 -3.10 -4.31 10.41
C ALA A 170 -3.35 -5.82 10.52
N ALA A 171 -3.84 -6.45 9.43
CA ALA A 171 -4.05 -7.89 9.36
C ALA A 171 -2.73 -8.67 9.48
N ALA A 172 -1.69 -8.28 8.72
CA ALA A 172 -0.38 -8.94 8.78
C ALA A 172 0.23 -8.88 10.19
N ARG A 173 0.16 -7.72 10.86
CA ARG A 173 0.63 -7.57 12.25
C ARG A 173 -0.12 -8.44 13.25
N ALA A 174 -1.43 -8.57 13.08
CA ALA A 174 -2.24 -9.46 13.93
C ALA A 174 -1.88 -10.94 13.69
N LEU A 175 -1.71 -11.35 12.44
CA LEU A 175 -1.36 -12.72 12.07
C LEU A 175 0.04 -13.12 12.58
N VAL A 176 1.03 -12.23 12.46
CA VAL A 176 2.37 -12.48 13.01
C VAL A 176 2.35 -12.70 14.52
N ARG A 177 1.49 -11.97 15.25
CA ARG A 177 1.43 -12.06 16.72
C ARG A 177 0.61 -13.24 17.23
N HIS A 178 -0.39 -13.69 16.48
CA HIS A 178 -1.43 -14.60 16.98
C HIS A 178 -1.62 -15.86 16.15
N SER A 179 -0.73 -16.15 15.18
CA SER A 179 -0.78 -17.38 14.39
C SER A 179 0.60 -18.01 14.24
N GLN A 180 0.63 -19.21 13.66
CA GLN A 180 1.86 -19.94 13.31
C GLN A 180 2.09 -19.96 11.79
N LEU A 181 1.46 -19.03 11.06
CA LEU A 181 1.57 -18.92 9.62
C LEU A 181 2.97 -18.45 9.22
N ASP A 182 3.45 -18.94 8.08
CA ASP A 182 4.68 -18.44 7.48
C ASP A 182 4.48 -17.08 6.78
N ALA A 183 5.56 -16.42 6.39
CA ALA A 183 5.51 -15.09 5.77
C ALA A 183 4.61 -15.04 4.52
N ARG A 184 4.60 -16.10 3.69
CA ARG A 184 3.79 -16.19 2.49
C ARG A 184 2.31 -16.33 2.80
N GLN A 185 1.97 -17.18 3.76
CA GLN A 185 0.60 -17.35 4.22
C GLN A 185 0.07 -16.06 4.86
N ILE A 186 0.87 -15.41 5.72
CA ILE A 186 0.52 -14.11 6.32
C ILE A 186 0.25 -13.06 5.24
N ALA A 187 1.14 -12.94 4.25
CA ALA A 187 0.95 -11.98 3.18
C ALA A 187 -0.31 -12.25 2.35
N THR A 188 -0.61 -13.53 2.07
CA THR A 188 -1.80 -13.93 1.32
C THR A 188 -3.09 -13.61 2.07
N GLU A 189 -3.18 -14.01 3.34
CA GLU A 189 -4.36 -13.77 4.17
C GLU A 189 -4.59 -12.28 4.43
N ALA A 190 -3.53 -11.54 4.75
CA ALA A 190 -3.62 -10.11 4.99
C ALA A 190 -4.07 -9.32 3.76
N MET A 191 -3.61 -9.72 2.56
CA MET A 191 -4.05 -9.12 1.31
C MET A 191 -5.48 -9.52 0.95
N GLY A 192 -5.91 -10.74 1.28
CA GLY A 192 -7.30 -11.19 1.16
C GLY A 192 -8.24 -10.31 1.99
N ILE A 193 -7.91 -10.12 3.28
CA ILE A 193 -8.67 -9.25 4.19
C ILE A 193 -8.73 -7.80 3.65
N ALA A 194 -7.61 -7.30 3.12
CA ALA A 194 -7.59 -5.97 2.52
C ALA A 194 -8.49 -5.88 1.27
N ALA A 195 -8.56 -6.93 0.47
CA ALA A 195 -9.43 -7.00 -0.71
C ALA A 195 -10.91 -7.05 -0.35
N ASP A 196 -11.28 -7.68 0.77
CA ASP A 196 -12.67 -7.73 1.26
C ASP A 196 -13.16 -6.37 1.78
N ILE A 197 -12.24 -5.49 2.21
CA ILE A 197 -12.58 -4.21 2.83
C ILE A 197 -12.42 -3.04 1.85
N CYS A 198 -11.34 -3.04 1.07
CA CYS A 198 -10.95 -1.92 0.21
C CYS A 198 -11.43 -2.12 -1.22
N ILE A 199 -12.36 -1.28 -1.67
CA ILE A 199 -12.91 -1.34 -3.04
C ILE A 199 -11.85 -1.12 -4.15
N TYR A 200 -10.66 -0.64 -3.80
CA TYR A 200 -9.53 -0.41 -4.69
C TYR A 200 -8.48 -1.52 -4.64
N THR A 201 -8.79 -2.66 -4.03
CA THR A 201 -7.90 -3.82 -3.88
C THR A 201 -8.67 -5.06 -4.33
N ASN A 202 -8.03 -5.95 -5.08
CA ASN A 202 -8.66 -7.20 -5.49
C ASN A 202 -7.85 -8.43 -5.03
N PRO A 203 -8.46 -9.64 -5.04
CA PRO A 203 -7.79 -10.88 -4.61
C PRO A 203 -6.82 -11.47 -5.65
N ASN A 204 -6.64 -10.83 -6.82
CA ASN A 204 -5.70 -11.28 -7.83
C ASN A 204 -4.29 -10.86 -7.44
N LEU A 205 -3.62 -11.67 -6.64
CA LEU A 205 -2.34 -11.34 -6.03
C LEU A 205 -1.16 -11.80 -6.88
N THR A 206 -0.15 -10.93 -6.97
CA THR A 206 1.22 -11.31 -7.33
C THR A 206 2.02 -11.40 -6.04
N ILE A 207 2.66 -12.54 -5.79
CA ILE A 207 3.44 -12.79 -4.57
C ILE A 207 4.84 -13.22 -4.97
N GLU A 208 5.84 -12.49 -4.49
CA GLU A 208 7.26 -12.74 -4.69
C GLU A 208 7.94 -12.97 -3.34
N GLU A 209 8.95 -13.85 -3.32
CA GLU A 209 9.65 -14.29 -2.10
C GLU A 209 11.17 -14.36 -2.31
N LEU A 210 11.96 -13.96 -1.29
CA LEU A 210 13.43 -14.03 -1.23
C LEU A 210 13.91 -14.94 -0.11
#